data_8b3cc9e0bf269471434b1a539f189727
#
_entry.id   8b3cc9e0bf269471434b1a539f189727
#
_cell.length_a   1.000
_cell.length_b   1.000
_cell.length_c   1.000
_cell.angle_alpha   90.00
_cell.angle_beta   90.00
_cell.angle_gamma   90.00
#
_symmetry.space_group_name_H-M   'P 1'
#
loop_
_entity.id
_entity.type
_entity.pdbx_description
1 polymer ?
#
loop_
_entity_poly.entity_id
_entity_poly.type
_entity_poly.pdbx_seq_one_letter_code
_entity_poly.pdbx_strand_id
1 'polypeptide(L)'
;LFKPRYSLFAFLASKKFYKFIRSVPEKKARLKKTKCLKIKNQENKKMNIGFDFGSKNIHYAVLENNKPVMTGSMEHNGDISKTFQSVLNLIKNSSFDTKNSFFGITGNINFKEIETIDPVVASVEANRVLDTKCRNILSIGCESFSLVLLDENFNYLEHSVNSDCASGTGSFMDQQAERLGFETEILSQKAAEFKGSEPSIATRCAVFAKSDIIHAQAQGFNPDAIAAGLCTGVTRSVISNTLKGRELKGNVLLTGGMSKNKKIVKELANSLEKQVIVHELSTFFNAFGAAVLGKNRFEDIEKLTSGDGQKREIRKPLVINLPDYPDFEKDLTYIENKIEITKYKTPKEKNIKIYIGIDVGSTSTKAVVTDLEGDILAGLYSRTKGDPVNAVTELFKAVKNLFSDIAPVICGVATTGSGRELIKDVTGADLCVNEITAHAKGSVKLDPEVDTIIEIGGQDSKFTLIDKGVVTQATMNYVCAA
;
A
#
# COMPACT_ATOMS: atom_id res chain seq x y z
N LEU A 1 -41.68 30.81 4.67
CA LEU A 1 -41.80 29.34 4.79
C LEU A 1 -40.67 28.67 3.95
N PHE A 2 -39.42 28.81 4.36
CA PHE A 2 -38.30 28.06 3.77
C PHE A 2 -37.93 26.90 4.72
N LYS A 3 -38.16 25.66 4.27
CA LYS A 3 -37.59 24.48 4.93
C LYS A 3 -36.08 24.48 4.72
N PRO A 4 -35.23 24.29 5.73
CA PRO A 4 -33.81 24.19 5.57
C PRO A 4 -33.51 22.92 4.75
N ARG A 5 -32.78 23.06 3.65
CA ARG A 5 -32.15 21.95 2.95
C ARG A 5 -31.08 21.35 3.88
N TYR A 6 -31.37 20.16 4.39
CA TYR A 6 -30.39 19.41 5.17
C TYR A 6 -29.10 19.26 4.39
N SER A 7 -28.00 19.76 4.95
CA SER A 7 -26.68 19.58 4.39
C SER A 7 -26.33 18.09 4.33
N LEU A 8 -25.47 17.73 3.41
CA LEU A 8 -24.98 16.36 3.18
C LEU A 8 -24.45 15.71 4.48
N PHE A 9 -24.07 16.49 5.48
CA PHE A 9 -23.68 16.07 6.82
C PHE A 9 -24.75 15.25 7.55
N ALA A 10 -26.03 15.58 7.40
CA ALA A 10 -27.12 14.83 7.99
C ALA A 10 -27.38 13.47 7.29
N PHE A 11 -26.97 13.33 6.03
CA PHE A 11 -27.08 12.08 5.30
C PHE A 11 -26.01 11.06 5.72
N LEU A 12 -24.79 11.50 6.00
CA LEU A 12 -23.69 10.64 6.46
C LEU A 12 -23.93 10.09 7.88
N ALA A 13 -24.66 10.81 8.72
CA ALA A 13 -25.03 10.37 10.06
C ALA A 13 -26.34 9.53 10.12
N SER A 14 -27.00 9.30 8.98
CA SER A 14 -28.28 8.60 8.95
C SER A 14 -28.14 7.07 8.97
N LYS A 15 -29.08 6.37 9.66
CA LYS A 15 -29.21 4.90 9.62
C LYS A 15 -29.28 4.30 8.19
N LYS A 16 -29.58 5.12 7.15
CA LYS A 16 -29.61 4.70 5.73
C LYS A 16 -28.22 4.52 5.14
N PHE A 17 -27.23 5.33 5.55
CA PHE A 17 -25.83 5.17 5.12
C PHE A 17 -25.22 3.89 5.71
N TYR A 18 -25.51 3.60 6.96
CA TYR A 18 -25.09 2.35 7.62
C TYR A 18 -25.69 1.10 6.93
N LYS A 19 -26.90 1.21 6.41
CA LYS A 19 -27.58 0.14 5.66
C LYS A 19 -26.98 -0.05 4.25
N PHE A 20 -26.51 1.04 3.62
CA PHE A 20 -25.86 1.01 2.31
C PHE A 20 -24.48 0.33 2.38
N ILE A 21 -23.68 0.64 3.40
CA ILE A 21 -22.37 -0.04 3.61
C ILE A 21 -22.56 -1.54 3.88
N ARG A 22 -23.64 -1.94 4.56
CA ARG A 22 -23.96 -3.37 4.79
C ARG A 22 -24.52 -4.09 3.57
N SER A 23 -24.96 -3.38 2.54
CA SER A 23 -25.53 -3.96 1.31
C SER A 23 -24.51 -4.15 0.18
N VAL A 24 -23.25 -3.74 0.34
CA VAL A 24 -22.16 -4.13 -0.56
C VAL A 24 -21.89 -5.62 -0.31
N PRO A 25 -22.19 -6.53 -1.25
CA PRO A 25 -21.95 -7.93 -1.01
C PRO A 25 -20.44 -8.12 -0.87
N GLU A 26 -19.99 -8.56 0.30
CA GLU A 26 -18.74 -9.27 0.42
C GLU A 26 -18.82 -10.41 -0.61
N LYS A 27 -18.10 -10.28 -1.72
CA LYS A 27 -17.85 -11.40 -2.59
C LYS A 27 -17.00 -12.39 -1.79
N LYS A 28 -17.65 -13.20 -0.95
CA LYS A 28 -17.08 -14.47 -0.50
C LYS A 28 -16.81 -15.27 -1.76
N ALA A 29 -15.56 -15.26 -2.18
CA ALA A 29 -15.11 -16.17 -3.21
C ALA A 29 -15.38 -17.59 -2.69
N ARG A 30 -16.49 -18.17 -3.10
CA ARG A 30 -16.73 -19.59 -2.94
C ARG A 30 -15.74 -20.31 -3.84
N LEU A 31 -14.60 -20.68 -3.29
CA LEU A 31 -13.75 -21.69 -3.89
C LEU A 31 -14.62 -22.93 -4.09
N LYS A 32 -15.00 -23.20 -5.36
CA LYS A 32 -15.63 -24.47 -5.73
C LYS A 32 -14.67 -25.56 -5.26
N LYS A 33 -15.18 -26.51 -4.46
CA LYS A 33 -14.44 -27.73 -4.08
C LYS A 33 -13.78 -28.31 -5.32
N THR A 34 -12.48 -28.10 -5.43
CA THR A 34 -11.68 -28.69 -6.52
C THR A 34 -11.66 -30.18 -6.28
N LYS A 35 -12.33 -30.93 -7.16
CA LYS A 35 -12.24 -32.40 -7.18
C LYS A 35 -10.77 -32.75 -7.29
N CYS A 36 -10.25 -33.48 -6.32
CA CYS A 36 -8.94 -34.11 -6.38
C CYS A 36 -8.86 -34.97 -7.65
N LEU A 37 -8.24 -34.45 -8.71
CA LEU A 37 -7.92 -35.22 -9.91
C LEU A 37 -6.77 -36.14 -9.52
N LYS A 38 -7.10 -37.45 -9.38
CA LYS A 38 -6.10 -38.51 -9.33
C LYS A 38 -5.35 -38.48 -10.66
N ILE A 39 -4.14 -37.95 -10.65
CA ILE A 39 -3.23 -38.00 -11.80
C ILE A 39 -2.78 -39.44 -11.93
N LYS A 40 -3.19 -40.09 -13.00
CA LYS A 40 -2.66 -41.40 -13.41
C LYS A 40 -1.20 -41.21 -13.86
N ASN A 41 -0.28 -41.91 -13.21
CA ASN A 41 1.11 -42.03 -13.61
C ASN A 41 1.20 -42.47 -15.09
N GLN A 42 1.65 -41.56 -15.94
CA GLN A 42 2.28 -41.91 -17.22
C GLN A 42 3.71 -41.36 -17.13
N GLU A 43 4.69 -42.23 -17.25
CA GLU A 43 6.13 -41.96 -17.23
C GLU A 43 6.62 -41.21 -18.49
N ASN A 44 6.00 -40.10 -18.83
CA ASN A 44 6.60 -39.13 -19.75
C ASN A 44 7.16 -37.99 -18.94
N LYS A 45 8.44 -37.73 -19.09
CA LYS A 45 9.14 -36.56 -18.48
C LYS A 45 8.36 -35.28 -18.77
N LYS A 46 7.51 -34.91 -17.84
CA LYS A 46 6.64 -33.76 -18.01
C LYS A 46 7.34 -32.54 -17.39
N MET A 47 7.65 -31.54 -18.23
CA MET A 47 8.18 -30.27 -17.80
C MET A 47 7.03 -29.32 -17.50
N ASN A 48 7.08 -28.67 -16.36
CA ASN A 48 6.13 -27.61 -15.99
C ASN A 48 6.91 -26.32 -15.70
N ILE A 49 6.39 -25.21 -16.16
CA ILE A 49 7.04 -23.90 -16.03
C ILE A 49 6.08 -22.94 -15.33
N GLY A 50 6.53 -22.27 -14.30
CA GLY A 50 5.73 -21.27 -13.60
C GLY A 50 6.38 -19.91 -13.62
N PHE A 51 5.55 -18.90 -13.77
CA PHE A 51 5.95 -17.50 -13.73
C PHE A 51 5.17 -16.77 -12.66
N ASP A 52 5.87 -16.01 -11.80
CA ASP A 52 5.27 -15.12 -10.82
C ASP A 52 5.69 -13.69 -11.17
N PHE A 53 4.72 -12.89 -11.57
CA PHE A 53 4.92 -11.48 -11.94
C PHE A 53 4.77 -10.60 -10.68
N GLY A 54 5.89 -10.41 -9.98
CA GLY A 54 5.96 -9.47 -8.86
C GLY A 54 6.07 -8.02 -9.31
N SER A 55 6.01 -7.08 -8.37
CA SER A 55 6.09 -5.63 -8.66
C SER A 55 7.47 -5.18 -9.15
N LYS A 56 8.54 -5.89 -8.80
CA LYS A 56 9.92 -5.57 -9.19
C LYS A 56 10.53 -6.60 -10.10
N ASN A 57 10.24 -7.87 -9.88
CA ASN A 57 10.86 -9.00 -10.56
C ASN A 57 9.83 -9.94 -11.17
N ILE A 58 10.21 -10.59 -12.26
CA ILE A 58 9.56 -11.81 -12.75
C ILE A 58 10.35 -12.98 -12.19
N HIS A 59 9.71 -13.78 -11.33
CA HIS A 59 10.27 -15.03 -10.84
C HIS A 59 9.80 -16.17 -11.72
N TYR A 60 10.66 -17.17 -11.92
CA TYR A 60 10.30 -18.36 -12.69
C TYR A 60 10.84 -19.63 -12.03
N ALA A 61 10.12 -20.72 -12.25
CA ALA A 61 10.50 -22.08 -11.84
C ALA A 61 10.21 -23.06 -12.96
N VAL A 62 11.21 -23.88 -13.31
CA VAL A 62 11.07 -24.99 -14.26
C VAL A 62 11.16 -26.29 -13.47
N LEU A 63 10.16 -27.14 -13.61
CA LEU A 63 10.04 -28.39 -12.86
C LEU A 63 10.07 -29.58 -13.79
N GLU A 64 10.80 -30.63 -13.41
CA GLU A 64 10.71 -31.96 -13.97
C GLU A 64 10.08 -32.90 -12.92
N ASN A 65 8.90 -33.47 -13.19
CA ASN A 65 8.18 -34.31 -12.23
C ASN A 65 8.00 -33.66 -10.85
N ASN A 66 7.59 -32.39 -10.82
CA ASN A 66 7.43 -31.55 -9.61
C ASN A 66 8.72 -31.29 -8.83
N LYS A 67 9.90 -31.59 -9.40
CA LYS A 67 11.19 -31.22 -8.80
C LYS A 67 11.77 -30.02 -9.55
N PRO A 68 12.25 -29.00 -8.83
CA PRO A 68 12.83 -27.82 -9.48
C PRO A 68 14.16 -28.21 -10.15
N VAL A 69 14.26 -27.91 -11.44
CA VAL A 69 15.49 -28.09 -12.24
C VAL A 69 16.11 -26.75 -12.61
N MET A 70 15.32 -25.69 -12.60
CA MET A 70 15.81 -24.32 -12.79
C MET A 70 14.88 -23.35 -12.08
N THR A 71 15.45 -22.38 -11.38
CA THR A 71 14.72 -21.23 -10.79
C THR A 71 15.50 -19.98 -11.01
N GLY A 72 14.82 -18.85 -11.10
CA GLY A 72 15.49 -17.57 -11.23
C GLY A 72 14.53 -16.39 -11.12
N SER A 73 15.10 -15.21 -11.11
CA SER A 73 14.37 -13.96 -11.15
C SER A 73 15.07 -12.94 -12.05
N MET A 74 14.28 -12.07 -12.66
CA MET A 74 14.78 -10.98 -13.49
C MET A 74 14.01 -9.71 -13.17
N GLU A 75 14.73 -8.64 -12.89
CA GLU A 75 14.15 -7.34 -12.60
C GLU A 75 13.61 -6.70 -13.88
N HIS A 76 12.39 -6.16 -13.83
CA HIS A 76 11.74 -5.65 -15.06
C HIS A 76 11.82 -4.13 -15.21
N ASN A 77 12.16 -3.38 -14.16
CA ASN A 77 12.30 -1.91 -14.22
C ASN A 77 11.12 -1.23 -14.95
N GLY A 78 9.90 -1.77 -14.78
CA GLY A 78 8.67 -1.30 -15.43
C GLY A 78 8.45 -1.83 -16.86
N ASP A 79 9.43 -2.47 -17.50
CA ASP A 79 9.28 -3.11 -18.81
C ASP A 79 9.09 -4.62 -18.67
N ILE A 80 7.88 -4.97 -18.24
CA ILE A 80 7.49 -6.38 -18.00
C ILE A 80 7.60 -7.21 -19.28
N SER A 81 7.14 -6.67 -20.43
CA SER A 81 7.10 -7.40 -21.70
C SER A 81 8.49 -7.78 -22.18
N LYS A 82 9.43 -6.84 -22.18
CA LYS A 82 10.82 -7.08 -22.59
C LYS A 82 11.51 -8.06 -21.65
N THR A 83 11.30 -7.92 -20.36
CA THR A 83 11.87 -8.81 -19.35
C THR A 83 11.32 -10.21 -19.47
N PHE A 84 10.02 -10.35 -19.68
CA PHE A 84 9.38 -11.65 -19.91
C PHE A 84 9.94 -12.36 -21.14
N GLN A 85 10.13 -11.64 -22.27
CA GLN A 85 10.81 -12.16 -23.45
C GLN A 85 12.21 -12.67 -23.14
N SER A 86 12.96 -11.92 -22.33
CA SER A 86 14.31 -12.31 -21.92
C SER A 86 14.30 -13.60 -21.09
N VAL A 87 13.36 -13.72 -20.15
CA VAL A 87 13.14 -14.95 -19.35
C VAL A 87 12.77 -16.12 -20.26
N LEU A 88 11.86 -15.92 -21.21
CA LEU A 88 11.46 -16.97 -22.16
C LEU A 88 12.64 -17.43 -23.03
N ASN A 89 13.44 -16.50 -23.54
CA ASN A 89 14.63 -16.83 -24.33
C ASN A 89 15.64 -17.63 -23.51
N LEU A 90 15.82 -17.27 -22.22
CA LEU A 90 16.71 -18.00 -21.32
C LEU A 90 16.22 -19.44 -21.11
N ILE A 91 14.92 -19.66 -20.93
CA ILE A 91 14.33 -20.99 -20.76
C ILE A 91 14.42 -21.79 -22.08
N LYS A 92 14.11 -21.19 -23.24
CA LYS A 92 14.19 -21.83 -24.55
C LYS A 92 15.60 -22.24 -24.96
N ASN A 93 16.59 -21.42 -24.56
CA ASN A 93 18.00 -21.71 -24.84
C ASN A 93 18.63 -22.72 -23.86
N SER A 94 17.89 -23.14 -22.85
CA SER A 94 18.29 -24.23 -21.97
C SER A 94 18.13 -25.58 -22.67
N SER A 95 18.72 -26.62 -22.10
CA SER A 95 18.64 -28.00 -22.62
C SER A 95 17.30 -28.71 -22.39
N PHE A 96 16.27 -27.97 -21.95
CA PHE A 96 14.97 -28.54 -21.61
C PHE A 96 14.11 -28.76 -22.86
N ASP A 97 13.38 -29.86 -22.90
CA ASP A 97 12.33 -30.12 -23.93
C ASP A 97 11.07 -29.29 -23.58
N THR A 98 10.94 -28.13 -24.21
CA THR A 98 9.81 -27.23 -24.01
C THR A 98 8.58 -27.60 -24.86
N LYS A 99 8.68 -28.49 -25.86
CA LYS A 99 7.60 -28.81 -26.80
C LYS A 99 6.40 -29.47 -26.14
N ASN A 100 6.63 -30.28 -25.10
CA ASN A 100 5.59 -30.95 -24.34
C ASN A 100 5.36 -30.37 -22.96
N SER A 101 5.81 -29.12 -22.73
CA SER A 101 5.75 -28.43 -21.45
C SER A 101 4.42 -27.71 -21.26
N PHE A 102 4.06 -27.58 -19.99
CA PHE A 102 2.91 -26.79 -19.59
C PHE A 102 3.41 -25.59 -18.76
N PHE A 103 2.62 -24.51 -18.77
CA PHE A 103 2.96 -23.37 -17.93
C PHE A 103 1.77 -22.84 -17.14
N GLY A 104 2.08 -22.16 -16.03
CA GLY A 104 1.16 -21.38 -15.21
C GLY A 104 1.72 -20.01 -14.92
N ILE A 105 0.83 -19.04 -14.78
CA ILE A 105 1.17 -17.64 -14.48
C ILE A 105 0.43 -17.22 -13.22
N THR A 106 1.14 -16.51 -12.34
CA THR A 106 0.58 -15.89 -11.14
C THR A 106 1.17 -14.49 -10.95
N GLY A 107 0.68 -13.74 -9.97
CA GLY A 107 1.17 -12.40 -9.64
C GLY A 107 0.29 -11.27 -10.18
N ASN A 108 0.85 -10.06 -10.23
CA ASN A 108 0.12 -8.83 -10.57
C ASN A 108 0.04 -8.60 -12.09
N ILE A 109 -0.41 -9.58 -12.83
CA ILE A 109 -0.60 -9.46 -14.28
C ILE A 109 -1.91 -10.11 -14.71
N ASN A 110 -2.51 -9.56 -15.74
CA ASN A 110 -3.71 -10.13 -16.35
C ASN A 110 -3.52 -10.23 -17.86
N PHE A 111 -3.50 -11.44 -18.35
CA PHE A 111 -3.51 -11.74 -19.79
C PHE A 111 -4.94 -12.04 -20.22
N LYS A 112 -5.41 -11.37 -21.29
CA LYS A 112 -6.78 -11.57 -21.80
C LYS A 112 -7.09 -12.99 -22.22
N GLU A 113 -6.09 -13.73 -22.67
CA GLU A 113 -6.23 -15.03 -23.30
C GLU A 113 -5.88 -16.21 -22.37
N ILE A 114 -5.33 -15.95 -21.19
CA ILE A 114 -4.86 -16.98 -20.26
C ILE A 114 -5.35 -16.67 -18.85
N GLU A 115 -5.96 -17.67 -18.23
CA GLU A 115 -6.35 -17.60 -16.83
C GLU A 115 -5.11 -17.57 -15.93
N THR A 116 -4.96 -16.51 -15.17
CA THR A 116 -3.90 -16.39 -14.17
C THR A 116 -4.30 -17.15 -12.90
N ILE A 117 -3.32 -17.76 -12.26
CA ILE A 117 -3.47 -18.48 -11.00
C ILE A 117 -3.39 -17.47 -9.87
N ASP A 118 -4.36 -17.50 -8.96
CA ASP A 118 -4.32 -16.65 -7.76
C ASP A 118 -3.06 -16.96 -6.93
N PRO A 119 -2.29 -15.94 -6.47
CA PRO A 119 -1.06 -16.13 -5.69
C PRO A 119 -1.26 -16.95 -4.41
N VAL A 120 -2.43 -16.83 -3.76
CA VAL A 120 -2.75 -17.64 -2.56
C VAL A 120 -2.90 -19.11 -2.95
N VAL A 121 -3.59 -19.39 -4.07
CA VAL A 121 -3.76 -20.76 -4.58
C VAL A 121 -2.40 -21.36 -4.95
N ALA A 122 -1.55 -20.58 -5.63
CA ALA A 122 -0.19 -21.02 -5.98
C ALA A 122 0.63 -21.35 -4.72
N SER A 123 0.58 -20.49 -3.69
CA SER A 123 1.32 -20.70 -2.45
C SER A 123 0.83 -21.91 -1.66
N VAL A 124 -0.48 -22.14 -1.59
CA VAL A 124 -1.05 -23.32 -0.91
C VAL A 124 -0.63 -24.60 -1.62
N GLU A 125 -0.65 -24.63 -2.96
CA GLU A 125 -0.24 -25.80 -3.72
C GLU A 125 1.28 -26.07 -3.59
N ALA A 126 2.10 -25.02 -3.61
CA ALA A 126 3.53 -25.14 -3.37
C ALA A 126 3.81 -25.73 -1.97
N ASN A 127 3.11 -25.24 -0.95
CA ASN A 127 3.23 -25.74 0.42
C ASN A 127 2.90 -27.25 0.52
N ARG A 128 1.86 -27.68 -0.20
CA ARG A 128 1.43 -29.07 -0.22
C ARG A 128 2.43 -29.97 -0.93
N VAL A 129 2.90 -29.57 -2.12
CA VAL A 129 3.81 -30.39 -2.96
C VAL A 129 5.20 -30.49 -2.34
N LEU A 130 5.68 -29.40 -1.73
CA LEU A 130 6.97 -29.36 -1.02
C LEU A 130 6.92 -29.95 0.38
N ASP A 131 5.72 -30.32 0.84
CA ASP A 131 5.49 -30.95 2.17
C ASP A 131 6.16 -30.22 3.33
N THR A 132 6.04 -28.89 3.34
CA THR A 132 6.76 -28.04 4.31
C THR A 132 6.28 -28.20 5.75
N LYS A 133 5.13 -28.84 5.95
CA LYS A 133 4.46 -29.02 7.26
C LYS A 133 4.10 -27.72 7.97
N CYS A 134 4.01 -26.61 7.23
CA CYS A 134 3.63 -25.31 7.77
C CYS A 134 2.14 -25.05 7.58
N ARG A 135 1.48 -24.62 8.63
CA ARG A 135 0.05 -24.26 8.61
C ARG A 135 -0.17 -22.77 8.36
N ASN A 136 0.89 -21.99 8.35
CA ASN A 136 0.85 -20.55 8.14
C ASN A 136 1.89 -20.22 7.10
N ILE A 137 1.47 -19.53 6.01
CA ILE A 137 2.37 -19.07 4.97
C ILE A 137 2.38 -17.55 5.03
N LEU A 138 3.48 -16.98 5.49
CA LEU A 138 3.72 -15.54 5.52
C LEU A 138 4.56 -15.18 4.30
N SER A 139 3.98 -14.45 3.36
CA SER A 139 4.70 -13.96 2.19
C SER A 139 5.01 -12.48 2.35
N ILE A 140 6.29 -12.08 2.19
CA ILE A 140 6.71 -10.68 2.21
C ILE A 140 7.42 -10.39 0.90
N GLY A 141 6.71 -9.72 0.01
CA GLY A 141 7.17 -9.32 -1.32
C GLY A 141 7.76 -7.91 -1.36
N CYS A 142 7.91 -7.38 -2.57
CA CYS A 142 8.44 -6.04 -2.82
C CYS A 142 7.45 -4.95 -2.37
N GLU A 143 6.16 -5.07 -2.69
CA GLU A 143 5.12 -4.07 -2.41
C GLU A 143 3.96 -4.59 -1.54
N SER A 144 3.92 -5.88 -1.29
CA SER A 144 2.85 -6.49 -0.52
C SER A 144 3.36 -7.56 0.42
N PHE A 145 2.61 -7.82 1.47
CA PHE A 145 2.77 -8.98 2.31
C PHE A 145 1.40 -9.59 2.64
N SER A 146 1.38 -10.89 2.83
CA SER A 146 0.16 -11.64 3.11
C SER A 146 0.43 -12.78 4.06
N LEU A 147 -0.59 -13.14 4.83
CA LEU A 147 -0.61 -14.33 5.67
C LEU A 147 -1.74 -15.23 5.24
N VAL A 148 -1.42 -16.47 4.89
CA VAL A 148 -2.39 -17.52 4.56
C VAL A 148 -2.42 -18.52 5.71
N LEU A 149 -3.60 -18.81 6.21
CA LEU A 149 -3.83 -19.78 7.28
C LEU A 149 -4.44 -21.05 6.70
N LEU A 150 -3.93 -22.21 7.14
CA LEU A 150 -4.35 -23.54 6.71
C LEU A 150 -4.91 -24.36 7.87
N ASP A 151 -5.83 -25.26 7.56
CA ASP A 151 -6.39 -26.21 8.50
C ASP A 151 -5.40 -27.35 8.84
N GLU A 152 -5.86 -28.34 9.61
CA GLU A 152 -5.04 -29.50 10.03
C GLU A 152 -4.63 -30.40 8.86
N ASN A 153 -5.37 -30.34 7.78
CA ASN A 153 -5.12 -31.09 6.54
C ASN A 153 -4.42 -30.25 5.47
N PHE A 154 -3.87 -29.09 5.86
CA PHE A 154 -3.21 -28.13 4.99
C PHE A 154 -4.12 -27.57 3.88
N ASN A 155 -5.44 -27.52 4.09
CA ASN A 155 -6.36 -26.83 3.21
C ASN A 155 -6.46 -25.37 3.60
N TYR A 156 -6.74 -24.51 2.62
CA TYR A 156 -6.96 -23.09 2.84
C TYR A 156 -8.13 -22.82 3.80
N LEU A 157 -7.89 -21.99 4.81
CA LEU A 157 -8.90 -21.45 5.71
C LEU A 157 -9.25 -20.01 5.39
N GLU A 158 -8.26 -19.14 5.51
CA GLU A 158 -8.41 -17.70 5.28
C GLU A 158 -7.06 -17.07 4.93
N HIS A 159 -7.09 -15.86 4.42
CA HIS A 159 -5.88 -15.06 4.24
C HIS A 159 -6.12 -13.60 4.63
N SER A 160 -5.04 -12.90 4.93
CA SER A 160 -5.00 -11.45 5.10
C SER A 160 -3.87 -10.88 4.28
N VAL A 161 -4.09 -9.69 3.73
CA VAL A 161 -3.09 -8.92 2.99
C VAL A 161 -2.89 -7.58 3.68
N ASN A 162 -1.76 -6.93 3.43
CA ASN A 162 -1.56 -5.55 3.88
C ASN A 162 -2.57 -4.62 3.20
N SER A 163 -2.90 -3.54 3.90
CA SER A 163 -3.49 -2.36 3.26
C SER A 163 -2.47 -1.73 2.30
N ASP A 164 -2.91 -0.87 1.40
CA ASP A 164 -2.15 -0.24 0.31
C ASP A 164 -0.90 0.58 0.73
N CYS A 165 -0.28 0.26 1.85
CA CYS A 165 0.90 0.93 2.37
C CYS A 165 2.14 0.05 2.19
N ALA A 166 3.17 0.58 1.55
CA ALA A 166 4.45 -0.08 1.32
C ALA A 166 5.27 -0.35 2.60
N SER A 167 4.91 0.28 3.72
CA SER A 167 5.56 0.10 5.02
C SER A 167 5.55 -1.37 5.46
N GLY A 168 6.71 -1.95 5.64
CA GLY A 168 6.87 -3.37 5.97
C GLY A 168 7.15 -4.26 4.77
N THR A 169 7.31 -3.71 3.57
CA THR A 169 7.61 -4.43 2.33
C THR A 169 9.09 -4.35 1.92
N GLY A 170 9.46 -5.12 0.90
CA GLY A 170 10.83 -5.14 0.38
C GLY A 170 11.25 -3.79 -0.20
N SER A 171 10.38 -3.08 -0.94
CA SER A 171 10.69 -1.76 -1.50
C SER A 171 10.96 -0.71 -0.43
N PHE A 172 10.26 -0.78 0.70
CA PHE A 172 10.56 0.08 1.84
C PHE A 172 11.98 -0.20 2.39
N MET A 173 12.36 -1.48 2.50
CA MET A 173 13.71 -1.85 2.94
C MET A 173 14.79 -1.40 1.95
N ASP A 174 14.54 -1.54 0.64
CA ASP A 174 15.47 -1.07 -0.41
C ASP A 174 15.71 0.44 -0.30
N GLN A 175 14.66 1.23 -0.15
CA GLN A 175 14.76 2.69 0.03
C GLN A 175 15.54 3.07 1.30
N GLN A 176 15.32 2.36 2.42
CA GLN A 176 16.04 2.69 3.65
C GLN A 176 17.51 2.22 3.59
N ALA A 177 17.79 1.11 2.89
CA ALA A 177 19.14 0.65 2.64
C ALA A 177 19.96 1.70 1.83
N GLU A 178 19.38 2.19 0.74
CA GLU A 178 19.98 3.25 -0.07
C GLU A 178 20.30 4.52 0.75
N ARG A 179 19.36 4.95 1.61
CA ARG A 179 19.57 6.11 2.51
C ARG A 179 20.68 5.91 3.52
N LEU A 180 20.87 4.69 3.99
CA LEU A 180 21.96 4.34 4.91
C LEU A 180 23.28 4.07 4.18
N GLY A 181 23.27 4.14 2.85
CA GLY A 181 24.44 3.85 2.02
C GLY A 181 24.78 2.37 1.91
N PHE A 182 23.77 1.49 2.04
CA PHE A 182 23.92 0.05 1.94
C PHE A 182 23.19 -0.51 0.72
N GLU A 183 23.75 -1.57 0.14
CA GLU A 183 22.97 -2.54 -0.63
C GLU A 183 22.03 -3.29 0.32
N THR A 184 20.85 -3.71 -0.15
CA THR A 184 19.82 -4.36 0.72
C THR A 184 20.35 -5.64 1.38
N GLU A 185 21.14 -6.43 0.67
CA GLU A 185 21.79 -7.62 1.20
C GLU A 185 22.79 -7.30 2.31
N ILE A 186 23.57 -6.22 2.15
CA ILE A 186 24.53 -5.74 3.14
C ILE A 186 23.80 -5.23 4.40
N LEU A 187 22.72 -4.47 4.21
CA LEU A 187 21.87 -4.05 5.33
C LEU A 187 21.37 -5.23 6.12
N SER A 188 20.86 -6.25 5.44
CA SER A 188 20.37 -7.49 6.06
C SER A 188 21.42 -8.20 6.89
N GLN A 189 22.65 -8.31 6.34
CA GLN A 189 23.77 -8.93 7.01
C GLN A 189 24.17 -8.15 8.27
N LYS A 190 24.38 -6.84 8.13
CA LYS A 190 24.76 -5.96 9.24
C LYS A 190 23.72 -5.95 10.36
N ALA A 191 22.44 -5.89 10.01
CA ALA A 191 21.34 -5.99 10.95
C ALA A 191 21.35 -7.32 11.71
N ALA A 192 21.66 -8.44 11.05
CA ALA A 192 21.69 -9.76 11.66
C ALA A 192 22.91 -9.96 12.58
N GLU A 193 24.04 -9.35 12.27
CA GLU A 193 25.30 -9.42 13.03
C GLU A 193 25.30 -8.46 14.24
N PHE A 194 24.47 -7.43 14.24
CA PHE A 194 24.43 -6.41 15.29
C PHE A 194 23.95 -7.00 16.62
N LYS A 195 24.64 -6.68 17.72
CA LYS A 195 24.38 -7.19 19.08
C LYS A 195 24.18 -6.11 20.13
N GLY A 196 24.13 -4.84 19.72
CA GLY A 196 23.96 -3.70 20.63
C GLY A 196 22.50 -3.30 20.86
N SER A 197 22.32 -2.13 21.46
CA SER A 197 21.01 -1.51 21.62
C SER A 197 20.51 -0.98 20.28
N GLU A 198 19.29 -1.32 19.90
CA GLU A 198 18.64 -0.93 18.66
C GLU A 198 17.78 0.32 18.89
N PRO A 199 17.81 1.33 18.00
CA PRO A 199 16.88 2.44 18.07
C PRO A 199 15.46 1.96 17.72
N SER A 200 14.46 2.56 18.37
CA SER A 200 13.06 2.33 17.99
C SER A 200 12.75 3.09 16.71
N ILE A 201 12.44 2.37 15.65
CA ILE A 201 12.05 2.94 14.36
C ILE A 201 10.60 2.59 14.08
N ALA A 202 9.76 3.61 13.89
CA ALA A 202 8.37 3.43 13.48
C ALA A 202 8.33 2.97 12.02
N THR A 203 7.55 1.94 11.76
CA THR A 203 7.41 1.39 10.41
C THR A 203 5.96 1.36 9.92
N ARG A 204 5.06 2.07 10.60
CA ARG A 204 3.68 2.26 10.15
C ARG A 204 3.60 3.23 8.96
N CYS A 205 4.62 4.06 8.79
CA CYS A 205 4.68 5.05 7.73
C CYS A 205 6.15 5.30 7.37
N ALA A 206 6.48 5.28 6.07
CA ALA A 206 7.84 5.49 5.57
C ALA A 206 8.42 6.87 5.97
N VAL A 207 7.57 7.88 6.11
CA VAL A 207 7.99 9.23 6.52
C VAL A 207 8.40 9.27 7.98
N PHE A 208 7.63 8.63 8.86
CA PHE A 208 8.03 8.53 10.27
C PHE A 208 9.32 7.71 10.42
N ALA A 209 9.45 6.61 9.68
CA ALA A 209 10.69 5.84 9.67
C ALA A 209 11.89 6.70 9.25
N LYS A 210 11.73 7.56 8.23
CA LYS A 210 12.79 8.49 7.81
C LYS A 210 13.16 9.48 8.92
N SER A 211 12.16 10.05 9.59
CA SER A 211 12.39 10.97 10.72
C SER A 211 13.08 10.26 11.88
N ASP A 212 12.66 9.04 12.20
CA ASP A 212 13.25 8.24 13.27
C ASP A 212 14.70 7.83 12.95
N ILE A 213 15.00 7.50 11.68
CA ILE A 213 16.37 7.23 11.23
C ILE A 213 17.26 8.46 11.44
N ILE A 214 16.80 9.64 11.01
CA ILE A 214 17.54 10.90 11.20
C ILE A 214 17.74 11.18 12.68
N HIS A 215 16.70 10.96 13.49
CA HIS A 215 16.78 11.16 14.94
C HIS A 215 17.76 10.17 15.59
N ALA A 216 17.72 8.90 15.20
CA ALA A 216 18.67 7.90 15.68
C ALA A 216 20.12 8.24 15.30
N GLN A 217 20.35 8.74 14.08
CA GLN A 217 21.67 9.24 13.67
C GLN A 217 22.12 10.42 14.54
N ALA A 218 21.22 11.36 14.83
CA ALA A 218 21.52 12.50 15.71
C ALA A 218 21.79 12.08 17.16
N GLN A 219 21.22 10.96 17.62
CA GLN A 219 21.50 10.36 18.93
C GLN A 219 22.80 9.54 18.95
N GLY A 220 23.51 9.43 17.83
CA GLY A 220 24.78 8.72 17.74
C GLY A 220 24.69 7.21 17.50
N PHE A 221 23.52 6.69 17.13
CA PHE A 221 23.42 5.31 16.69
C PHE A 221 24.15 5.12 15.36
N ASN A 222 24.95 4.06 15.28
CA ASN A 222 25.64 3.72 14.04
C ASN A 222 24.67 3.10 13.01
N PRO A 223 25.04 3.08 11.71
CA PRO A 223 24.17 2.54 10.67
C PRO A 223 23.75 1.09 10.89
N ASP A 224 24.59 0.24 11.50
CA ASP A 224 24.30 -1.16 11.76
C ASP A 224 23.19 -1.32 12.83
N ALA A 225 23.23 -0.47 13.88
CA ALA A 225 22.17 -0.40 14.89
C ALA A 225 20.84 0.05 14.29
N ILE A 226 20.89 1.06 13.40
CA ILE A 226 19.71 1.58 12.71
C ILE A 226 19.13 0.51 11.78
N ALA A 227 19.97 -0.22 11.05
CA ALA A 227 19.54 -1.32 10.21
C ALA A 227 18.86 -2.45 11.02
N ALA A 228 19.37 -2.76 12.20
CA ALA A 228 18.75 -3.73 13.12
C ALA A 228 17.39 -3.25 13.63
N GLY A 229 17.31 -2.00 14.12
CA GLY A 229 16.07 -1.39 14.58
C GLY A 229 15.00 -1.30 13.47
N LEU A 230 15.43 -1.02 12.23
CA LEU A 230 14.55 -1.01 11.06
C LEU A 230 13.95 -2.39 10.78
N CYS A 231 14.74 -3.46 10.80
CA CYS A 231 14.25 -4.83 10.62
C CYS A 231 13.26 -5.23 11.71
N THR A 232 13.55 -4.87 12.97
CA THR A 232 12.66 -5.10 14.11
C THR A 232 11.33 -4.36 13.94
N GLY A 233 11.39 -3.12 13.52
CA GLY A 233 10.20 -2.31 13.24
C GLY A 233 9.36 -2.89 12.10
N VAL A 234 9.97 -3.26 10.97
CA VAL A 234 9.29 -3.92 9.84
C VAL A 234 8.57 -5.18 10.30
N THR A 235 9.24 -6.02 11.10
CA THR A 235 8.64 -7.24 11.65
C THR A 235 7.37 -6.92 12.45
N ARG A 236 7.40 -5.93 13.33
CA ARG A 236 6.24 -5.50 14.11
C ARG A 236 5.10 -5.02 13.21
N SER A 237 5.42 -4.27 12.16
CA SER A 237 4.44 -3.79 11.19
C SER A 237 3.76 -4.96 10.46
N VAL A 238 4.53 -5.92 9.96
CA VAL A 238 4.00 -7.11 9.29
C VAL A 238 3.07 -7.89 10.22
N ILE A 239 3.50 -8.18 11.44
CA ILE A 239 2.71 -8.93 12.43
C ILE A 239 1.39 -8.21 12.75
N SER A 240 1.45 -6.90 13.05
CA SER A 240 0.26 -6.15 13.43
C SER A 240 -0.79 -6.05 12.31
N ASN A 241 -0.33 -5.98 11.06
CA ASN A 241 -1.22 -5.86 9.90
C ASN A 241 -1.78 -7.21 9.43
N THR A 242 -1.05 -8.31 9.64
CA THR A 242 -1.48 -9.64 9.17
C THR A 242 -2.25 -10.42 10.23
N LEU A 243 -1.79 -10.44 11.48
CA LEU A 243 -2.42 -11.24 12.52
C LEU A 243 -3.75 -10.65 12.99
N LYS A 244 -3.83 -9.34 13.22
CA LYS A 244 -5.06 -8.68 13.70
C LYS A 244 -5.74 -9.41 14.88
N GLY A 245 -4.91 -9.88 15.84
CA GLY A 245 -5.37 -10.60 17.03
C GLY A 245 -5.64 -12.10 16.83
N ARG A 246 -5.34 -12.67 15.64
CA ARG A 246 -5.46 -14.10 15.40
C ARG A 246 -4.31 -14.88 16.03
N GLU A 247 -4.60 -16.07 16.51
CA GLU A 247 -3.59 -17.01 17.01
C GLU A 247 -3.10 -17.92 15.88
N LEU A 248 -1.78 -18.05 15.72
CA LEU A 248 -1.18 -18.97 14.77
C LEU A 248 -1.11 -20.38 15.33
N LYS A 249 -1.53 -21.36 14.55
CA LYS A 249 -1.41 -22.79 14.87
C LYS A 249 -0.30 -23.42 14.03
N GLY A 250 0.71 -23.98 14.70
CA GLY A 250 1.85 -24.65 14.03
C GLY A 250 2.92 -23.67 13.54
N ASN A 251 3.81 -24.16 12.69
CA ASN A 251 4.95 -23.43 12.16
C ASN A 251 4.56 -22.42 11.10
N VAL A 252 5.41 -21.42 10.90
CA VAL A 252 5.25 -20.36 9.89
C VAL A 252 6.26 -20.59 8.78
N LEU A 253 5.82 -20.69 7.55
CA LEU A 253 6.68 -20.66 6.37
C LEU A 253 6.81 -19.21 5.91
N LEU A 254 8.04 -18.69 5.85
CA LEU A 254 8.31 -17.37 5.30
C LEU A 254 8.70 -17.46 3.82
N THR A 255 7.96 -16.76 2.97
CA THR A 255 8.16 -16.72 1.51
C THR A 255 8.33 -15.29 1.00
N GLY A 256 8.66 -15.14 -0.29
CA GLY A 256 8.95 -13.85 -0.91
C GLY A 256 10.39 -13.39 -0.72
N GLY A 257 10.76 -12.26 -1.30
CA GLY A 257 12.13 -11.74 -1.32
C GLY A 257 12.71 -11.49 0.08
N MET A 258 11.87 -11.07 1.02
CA MET A 258 12.29 -10.78 2.40
C MET A 258 12.63 -12.03 3.22
N SER A 259 12.34 -13.22 2.74
CA SER A 259 12.80 -14.48 3.38
C SER A 259 14.33 -14.61 3.44
N LYS A 260 15.05 -13.86 2.61
CA LYS A 260 16.52 -13.79 2.63
C LYS A 260 17.08 -12.97 3.81
N ASN A 261 16.26 -12.12 4.44
CA ASN A 261 16.70 -11.26 5.54
C ASN A 261 16.72 -12.03 6.86
N LYS A 262 17.93 -12.45 7.28
CA LYS A 262 18.14 -13.26 8.48
C LYS A 262 17.66 -12.57 9.78
N LYS A 263 17.78 -11.22 9.87
CA LYS A 263 17.29 -10.50 11.05
C LYS A 263 15.77 -10.56 11.13
N ILE A 264 15.07 -10.34 10.02
CA ILE A 264 13.60 -10.43 9.96
C ILE A 264 13.12 -11.85 10.30
N VAL A 265 13.77 -12.89 9.77
CA VAL A 265 13.46 -14.30 10.10
C VAL A 265 13.55 -14.52 11.61
N LYS A 266 14.63 -14.06 12.22
CA LYS A 266 14.85 -14.19 13.67
C LYS A 266 13.82 -13.41 14.48
N GLU A 267 13.55 -12.16 14.11
CA GLU A 267 12.59 -11.31 14.80
C GLU A 267 11.15 -11.82 14.68
N LEU A 268 10.78 -12.38 13.52
CA LEU A 268 9.49 -13.06 13.35
C LEU A 268 9.37 -14.26 14.28
N ALA A 269 10.40 -15.11 14.35
CA ALA A 269 10.38 -16.27 15.21
C ALA A 269 10.22 -15.87 16.70
N ASN A 270 10.96 -14.85 17.15
CA ASN A 270 10.88 -14.33 18.50
C ASN A 270 9.50 -13.72 18.81
N SER A 271 9.01 -12.84 17.90
CA SER A 271 7.76 -12.11 18.15
C SER A 271 6.51 -12.98 18.03
N LEU A 272 6.55 -14.02 17.22
CA LEU A 272 5.43 -14.95 17.04
C LEU A 272 5.48 -16.13 18.04
N GLU A 273 6.60 -16.32 18.72
CA GLU A 273 6.86 -17.51 19.57
C GLU A 273 6.62 -18.83 18.79
N LYS A 274 6.97 -18.83 17.50
CA LYS A 274 6.80 -19.94 16.58
C LYS A 274 8.07 -20.21 15.79
N GLN A 275 8.24 -21.45 15.36
CA GLN A 275 9.29 -21.75 14.39
C GLN A 275 8.96 -21.11 13.05
N VAL A 276 9.86 -20.27 12.55
CA VAL A 276 9.81 -19.69 11.21
C VAL A 276 10.74 -20.49 10.30
N ILE A 277 10.16 -21.10 9.28
CA ILE A 277 10.86 -21.94 8.31
C ILE A 277 11.07 -21.13 7.05
N VAL A 278 12.28 -21.16 6.52
CA VAL A 278 12.62 -20.63 5.18
C VAL A 278 13.05 -21.81 4.33
N HIS A 279 12.28 -22.10 3.30
CA HIS A 279 12.61 -23.14 2.33
C HIS A 279 13.56 -22.56 1.25
N GLU A 280 14.40 -23.39 0.63
CA GLU A 280 15.30 -22.95 -0.45
C GLU A 280 14.56 -22.28 -1.62
N LEU A 281 13.32 -22.66 -1.85
CA LEU A 281 12.42 -22.08 -2.87
C LEU A 281 11.56 -20.91 -2.36
N SER A 282 11.76 -20.42 -1.12
CA SER A 282 10.91 -19.36 -0.55
C SER A 282 10.78 -18.12 -1.43
N THR A 283 11.84 -17.74 -2.15
CA THR A 283 11.80 -16.61 -3.10
C THR A 283 11.00 -16.92 -4.36
N PHE A 284 10.94 -18.19 -4.77
CA PHE A 284 10.30 -18.65 -6.01
C PHE A 284 9.00 -19.42 -5.72
N PHE A 285 8.48 -19.30 -4.52
CA PHE A 285 7.42 -20.16 -4.00
C PHE A 285 6.14 -20.12 -4.85
N ASN A 286 5.69 -18.91 -5.20
CA ASN A 286 4.53 -18.75 -6.06
C ASN A 286 4.78 -19.23 -7.49
N ALA A 287 5.98 -18.97 -8.05
CA ALA A 287 6.34 -19.48 -9.36
C ALA A 287 6.37 -21.01 -9.37
N PHE A 288 6.86 -21.65 -8.30
CA PHE A 288 6.81 -23.10 -8.13
C PHE A 288 5.36 -23.61 -8.12
N GLY A 289 4.49 -23.01 -7.31
CA GLY A 289 3.08 -23.37 -7.25
C GLY A 289 2.36 -23.15 -8.58
N ALA A 290 2.67 -22.06 -9.28
CA ALA A 290 2.13 -21.81 -10.63
C ALA A 290 2.60 -22.89 -11.64
N ALA A 291 3.86 -23.35 -11.54
CA ALA A 291 4.35 -24.46 -12.38
C ALA A 291 3.59 -25.75 -12.11
N VAL A 292 3.35 -26.09 -10.84
CA VAL A 292 2.58 -27.30 -10.47
C VAL A 292 1.15 -27.25 -11.01
N LEU A 293 0.52 -26.07 -10.94
CA LEU A 293 -0.86 -25.86 -11.38
C LEU A 293 -1.01 -25.58 -12.88
N GLY A 294 0.10 -25.36 -13.59
CA GLY A 294 0.12 -24.99 -14.99
C GLY A 294 -0.63 -25.95 -15.89
N LYS A 295 -1.54 -25.42 -16.72
CA LYS A 295 -2.38 -26.21 -17.66
C LYS A 295 -2.24 -25.75 -19.10
N ASN A 296 -1.66 -24.57 -19.33
CA ASN A 296 -1.48 -23.99 -20.65
C ASN A 296 -0.28 -24.64 -21.35
N ARG A 297 -0.37 -24.93 -22.63
CA ARG A 297 0.77 -25.46 -23.39
C ARG A 297 1.81 -24.40 -23.61
N PHE A 298 3.08 -24.71 -23.38
CA PHE A 298 4.15 -23.75 -23.52
C PHE A 298 4.27 -23.14 -24.93
N GLU A 299 3.85 -23.87 -25.95
CA GLU A 299 3.79 -23.39 -27.34
C GLU A 299 2.87 -22.17 -27.50
N ASP A 300 1.83 -22.06 -26.67
CA ASP A 300 0.91 -20.92 -26.70
C ASP A 300 1.45 -19.65 -26.05
N ILE A 301 2.58 -19.74 -25.33
CA ILE A 301 3.17 -18.61 -24.61
C ILE A 301 3.63 -17.49 -25.57
N GLU A 302 3.97 -17.85 -26.82
CA GLU A 302 4.36 -16.86 -27.83
C GLU A 302 3.20 -15.94 -28.22
N LYS A 303 1.96 -16.41 -28.11
CA LYS A 303 0.77 -15.59 -28.34
C LYS A 303 0.66 -14.46 -27.32
N LEU A 304 1.15 -14.68 -26.08
CA LEU A 304 1.18 -13.64 -25.04
C LEU A 304 2.19 -12.54 -25.31
N THR A 305 3.22 -12.86 -26.05
CA THR A 305 4.32 -11.96 -26.35
C THR A 305 4.19 -11.31 -27.73
N SER A 306 3.45 -11.95 -28.65
CA SER A 306 3.13 -11.43 -29.98
C SER A 306 1.80 -10.68 -30.03
N GLY A 307 0.88 -10.97 -29.11
CA GLY A 307 -0.33 -10.19 -28.91
C GLY A 307 0.04 -8.86 -28.29
N ASP A 308 -0.29 -7.79 -29.02
CA ASP A 308 -0.27 -6.38 -28.59
C ASP A 308 -0.11 -6.25 -27.07
N GLY A 309 1.13 -6.42 -26.60
CA GLY A 309 1.50 -5.87 -25.30
C GLY A 309 0.98 -4.47 -25.37
N GLN A 310 -0.02 -4.13 -24.53
CA GLN A 310 -0.78 -2.89 -24.62
C GLN A 310 0.00 -1.91 -25.47
N LYS A 311 -0.35 -1.77 -26.77
CA LYS A 311 0.20 -0.66 -27.54
C LYS A 311 -0.11 0.48 -26.59
N ARG A 312 0.91 0.94 -25.87
CA ARG A 312 0.77 2.22 -25.22
C ARG A 312 0.31 3.07 -26.37
N GLU A 313 -1.02 3.30 -26.41
CA GLU A 313 -1.51 4.35 -27.28
C GLU A 313 -0.58 5.49 -26.95
N ILE A 314 0.31 5.79 -27.89
CA ILE A 314 1.16 6.98 -27.77
C ILE A 314 0.13 8.10 -27.94
N ARG A 315 -0.54 8.37 -26.83
CA ARG A 315 -1.43 9.49 -26.73
C ARG A 315 -0.54 10.68 -27.03
N LYS A 316 -1.03 11.55 -27.90
CA LYS A 316 -0.37 12.84 -28.12
C LYS A 316 -0.08 13.44 -26.74
N PRO A 317 1.09 14.04 -26.52
CA PRO A 317 1.37 14.70 -25.27
C PRO A 317 0.18 15.56 -24.87
N LEU A 318 -0.20 15.49 -23.60
CA LEU A 318 -1.28 16.33 -23.07
C LEU A 318 -0.89 17.79 -23.33
N VAL A 319 -1.57 18.44 -24.26
CA VAL A 319 -1.42 19.88 -24.46
C VAL A 319 -2.32 20.53 -23.42
N ILE A 320 -1.71 20.95 -22.34
CA ILE A 320 -2.42 21.69 -21.30
C ILE A 320 -2.50 23.14 -21.78
N ASN A 321 -3.66 23.56 -22.27
CA ASN A 321 -4.00 24.99 -22.39
C ASN A 321 -4.43 25.43 -20.98
N LEU A 322 -3.47 25.81 -20.15
CA LEU A 322 -3.79 26.42 -18.87
C LEU A 322 -4.37 27.82 -19.18
N PRO A 323 -5.59 28.12 -18.73
CA PRO A 323 -6.02 29.53 -18.61
C PRO A 323 -5.04 30.22 -17.65
N ASP A 324 -4.98 31.52 -17.70
CA ASP A 324 -4.10 32.29 -16.84
C ASP A 324 -4.17 31.79 -15.39
N TYR A 325 -3.04 31.39 -14.84
CA TYR A 325 -2.97 30.99 -13.44
C TYR A 325 -3.53 32.09 -12.56
N PRO A 326 -4.35 31.76 -11.56
CA PRO A 326 -4.71 32.72 -10.54
C PRO A 326 -3.43 33.30 -9.95
N ASP A 327 -3.37 34.62 -9.87
CA ASP A 327 -2.24 35.30 -9.24
C ASP A 327 -2.26 35.04 -7.73
N PHE A 328 -1.51 34.02 -7.31
CA PHE A 328 -1.38 33.64 -5.90
C PHE A 328 -0.50 34.61 -5.10
N GLU A 329 0.14 35.58 -5.74
CA GLU A 329 1.09 36.51 -5.10
C GLU A 329 0.40 37.74 -4.49
N LYS A 330 -0.90 37.89 -4.62
CA LYS A 330 -1.60 39.04 -4.04
C LYS A 330 -1.78 38.85 -2.54
N ASP A 331 -1.00 39.61 -1.77
CA ASP A 331 -1.14 40.20 -0.42
C ASP A 331 -2.07 39.55 0.63
N LEU A 332 -2.61 38.35 0.35
CA LEU A 332 -3.53 37.64 1.23
C LEU A 332 -2.80 36.66 2.17
N THR A 333 -1.54 36.34 1.86
CA THR A 333 -0.75 35.34 2.58
C THR A 333 0.38 35.99 3.34
N TYR A 334 0.51 35.64 4.62
CA TYR A 334 1.61 36.07 5.49
C TYR A 334 2.01 34.95 6.45
N ILE A 335 3.20 35.05 7.04
CA ILE A 335 3.70 34.08 8.01
C ILE A 335 3.67 34.70 9.41
N GLU A 336 2.98 34.04 10.32
CA GLU A 336 2.96 34.38 11.73
C GLU A 336 3.29 33.15 12.59
N ASN A 337 4.28 33.25 13.48
CA ASN A 337 4.70 32.13 14.35
C ASN A 337 4.99 30.81 13.62
N LYS A 338 5.57 30.86 12.40
CA LYS A 338 5.85 29.74 11.51
C LYS A 338 4.60 29.09 10.90
N ILE A 339 3.46 29.70 11.00
CA ILE A 339 2.22 29.32 10.34
C ILE A 339 2.03 30.27 9.15
N GLU A 340 1.81 29.69 8.00
CA GLU A 340 1.40 30.43 6.81
C GLU A 340 -0.11 30.62 6.87
N ILE A 341 -0.55 31.87 6.80
CA ILE A 341 -1.98 32.27 6.92
C ILE A 341 -2.39 33.00 5.67
N THR A 342 -3.41 32.50 5.00
CA THR A 342 -4.04 33.17 3.86
C THR A 342 -5.42 33.66 4.26
N LYS A 343 -5.66 34.99 4.19
CA LYS A 343 -6.98 35.57 4.41
C LYS A 343 -7.72 35.73 3.09
N TYR A 344 -8.84 35.04 2.93
CA TYR A 344 -9.68 35.16 1.72
C TYR A 344 -10.80 36.19 1.89
N LYS A 345 -11.40 36.24 3.09
CA LYS A 345 -12.55 37.14 3.35
C LYS A 345 -12.51 37.59 4.80
N THR A 346 -12.65 38.90 5.02
CA THR A 346 -12.79 39.43 6.38
C THR A 346 -14.27 39.63 6.69
N PRO A 347 -14.83 38.93 7.70
CA PRO A 347 -16.22 39.16 8.09
C PRO A 347 -16.40 40.55 8.64
N LYS A 348 -17.52 41.16 8.30
CA LYS A 348 -17.91 42.50 8.79
C LYS A 348 -18.70 42.46 10.10
N GLU A 349 -19.32 41.32 10.39
CA GLU A 349 -20.20 41.14 11.54
C GLU A 349 -19.44 40.50 12.72
N LYS A 350 -19.79 40.89 13.94
CA LYS A 350 -19.32 40.24 15.16
C LYS A 350 -20.16 38.97 15.43
N ASN A 351 -19.58 38.01 16.15
CA ASN A 351 -20.22 36.73 16.52
C ASN A 351 -20.65 35.89 15.32
N ILE A 352 -19.89 35.89 14.24
CA ILE A 352 -20.16 35.02 13.09
C ILE A 352 -20.07 33.54 13.49
N LYS A 353 -20.85 32.73 12.85
CA LYS A 353 -20.78 31.27 12.97
C LYS A 353 -19.82 30.70 11.95
N ILE A 354 -18.94 29.82 12.40
CA ILE A 354 -17.90 29.23 11.55
C ILE A 354 -17.83 27.72 11.68
N TYR A 355 -17.32 27.07 10.63
CA TYR A 355 -16.82 25.69 10.67
C TYR A 355 -15.31 25.69 10.52
N ILE A 356 -14.64 24.68 11.11
CA ILE A 356 -13.21 24.46 10.98
C ILE A 356 -12.96 23.07 10.42
N GLY A 357 -12.29 22.97 9.28
CA GLY A 357 -11.78 21.72 8.72
C GLY A 357 -10.29 21.60 8.98
N ILE A 358 -9.81 20.42 9.41
CA ILE A 358 -8.41 20.18 9.72
C ILE A 358 -7.94 18.97 8.92
N ASP A 359 -6.94 19.16 8.06
CA ASP A 359 -6.23 18.08 7.37
C ASP A 359 -4.91 17.81 8.08
N VAL A 360 -4.77 16.61 8.65
CA VAL A 360 -3.61 16.20 9.43
C VAL A 360 -2.77 15.21 8.65
N GLY A 361 -1.87 15.75 7.87
CA GLY A 361 -0.89 14.95 7.15
C GLY A 361 0.39 14.71 7.97
N SER A 362 1.18 13.74 7.55
CA SER A 362 2.47 13.39 8.17
C SER A 362 3.52 14.50 8.00
N THR A 363 3.51 15.20 6.86
CA THR A 363 4.46 16.28 6.53
C THR A 363 3.95 17.63 6.98
N SER A 364 2.66 17.89 6.80
CA SER A 364 2.04 19.19 7.07
C SER A 364 0.61 19.02 7.59
N THR A 365 0.20 19.96 8.43
CA THR A 365 -1.15 20.08 8.96
C THR A 365 -1.76 21.39 8.49
N LYS A 366 -2.99 21.36 8.01
CA LYS A 366 -3.69 22.53 7.47
C LYS A 366 -5.01 22.70 8.21
N ALA A 367 -5.46 23.93 8.29
CA ALA A 367 -6.81 24.24 8.74
C ALA A 367 -7.47 25.20 7.75
N VAL A 368 -8.76 25.03 7.56
CA VAL A 368 -9.60 25.97 6.82
C VAL A 368 -10.74 26.43 7.71
N VAL A 369 -11.01 27.73 7.68
CA VAL A 369 -12.14 28.34 8.38
C VAL A 369 -13.13 28.80 7.34
N THR A 370 -14.38 28.37 7.48
CA THR A 370 -15.47 28.76 6.58
C THR A 370 -16.64 29.38 7.37
N ASP A 371 -17.47 30.18 6.67
CA ASP A 371 -18.80 30.55 7.19
C ASP A 371 -19.79 29.40 7.05
N LEU A 372 -21.07 29.64 7.40
CA LEU A 372 -22.13 28.62 7.29
C LEU A 372 -22.53 28.28 5.85
N GLU A 373 -22.27 29.18 4.90
CA GLU A 373 -22.49 29.02 3.48
C GLU A 373 -21.37 28.20 2.81
N GLY A 374 -20.28 28.02 3.55
CA GLY A 374 -19.07 27.30 3.10
C GLY A 374 -18.12 28.17 2.30
N ASP A 375 -18.24 29.50 2.41
CA ASP A 375 -17.25 30.44 1.87
C ASP A 375 -15.99 30.41 2.74
N ILE A 376 -14.83 30.34 2.12
CA ILE A 376 -13.56 30.28 2.82
C ILE A 376 -13.19 31.66 3.38
N LEU A 377 -13.02 31.74 4.69
CA LEU A 377 -12.58 32.95 5.38
C LEU A 377 -11.06 33.00 5.51
N ALA A 378 -10.45 31.88 5.89
CA ALA A 378 -9.00 31.76 6.04
C ALA A 378 -8.52 30.33 5.81
N GLY A 379 -7.31 30.19 5.28
CA GLY A 379 -6.55 28.97 5.21
C GLY A 379 -5.27 29.11 6.06
N LEU A 380 -4.90 28.06 6.79
CA LEU A 380 -3.72 28.02 7.64
C LEU A 380 -2.91 26.77 7.30
N TYR A 381 -1.59 26.93 7.24
CA TYR A 381 -0.67 25.84 6.94
C TYR A 381 0.48 25.81 7.94
N SER A 382 0.80 24.62 8.45
CA SER A 382 1.94 24.40 9.35
C SER A 382 2.61 23.06 9.02
N ARG A 383 3.90 22.94 9.28
CA ARG A 383 4.59 21.65 9.20
C ARG A 383 4.28 20.78 10.41
N THR A 384 3.91 19.53 10.22
CA THR A 384 3.56 18.58 11.31
C THR A 384 4.77 18.22 12.17
N LYS A 385 5.97 18.06 11.58
CA LYS A 385 7.22 17.74 12.27
C LYS A 385 7.15 16.55 13.23
N GLY A 386 6.31 15.56 12.93
CA GLY A 386 6.11 14.39 13.77
C GLY A 386 5.26 14.62 15.04
N ASP A 387 4.78 15.83 15.27
CA ASP A 387 3.91 16.19 16.40
C ASP A 387 2.61 16.83 15.90
N PRO A 388 1.63 16.02 15.49
CA PRO A 388 0.38 16.53 14.96
C PRO A 388 -0.48 17.26 16.00
N VAL A 389 -0.37 16.88 17.28
CA VAL A 389 -1.13 17.50 18.37
C VAL A 389 -0.67 18.94 18.58
N ASN A 390 0.65 19.15 18.65
CA ASN A 390 1.20 20.49 18.77
C ASN A 390 0.92 21.34 17.52
N ALA A 391 1.06 20.75 16.31
CA ALA A 391 0.75 21.46 15.07
C ALA A 391 -0.71 21.97 15.05
N VAL A 392 -1.67 21.14 15.43
CA VAL A 392 -3.09 21.53 15.51
C VAL A 392 -3.32 22.57 16.62
N THR A 393 -2.66 22.42 17.77
CA THR A 393 -2.75 23.40 18.86
C THR A 393 -2.32 24.79 18.40
N GLU A 394 -1.21 24.87 17.67
CA GLU A 394 -0.70 26.15 17.13
C GLU A 394 -1.66 26.72 16.05
N LEU A 395 -2.25 25.86 15.19
CA LEU A 395 -3.26 26.30 14.23
C LEU A 395 -4.50 26.90 14.94
N PHE A 396 -5.00 26.27 16.01
CA PHE A 396 -6.13 26.83 16.77
C PHE A 396 -5.79 28.15 17.46
N LYS A 397 -4.55 28.30 17.97
CA LYS A 397 -4.09 29.59 18.51
C LYS A 397 -4.08 30.66 17.43
N ALA A 398 -3.59 30.32 16.22
CA ALA A 398 -3.58 31.24 15.10
C ALA A 398 -5.00 31.62 14.65
N VAL A 399 -5.95 30.67 14.59
CA VAL A 399 -7.36 30.94 14.30
C VAL A 399 -7.94 31.89 15.36
N LYS A 400 -7.69 31.62 16.64
CA LYS A 400 -8.15 32.48 17.74
C LYS A 400 -7.63 33.90 17.59
N ASN A 401 -6.35 34.07 17.30
CA ASN A 401 -5.72 35.39 17.10
C ASN A 401 -6.29 36.10 15.88
N LEU A 402 -6.43 35.38 14.77
CA LEU A 402 -6.94 35.92 13.51
C LEU A 402 -8.35 36.50 13.61
N PHE A 403 -9.18 35.93 14.46
CA PHE A 403 -10.57 36.34 14.66
C PHE A 403 -10.82 36.95 16.07
N SER A 404 -9.77 37.43 16.76
CA SER A 404 -9.87 37.98 18.13
C SER A 404 -10.93 39.08 18.28
N ASP A 405 -11.02 39.98 17.27
CA ASP A 405 -11.94 41.12 17.28
C ASP A 405 -13.37 40.78 16.94
N ILE A 406 -13.60 39.55 16.39
CA ILE A 406 -14.89 39.10 15.87
C ILE A 406 -15.57 38.12 16.83
N ALA A 407 -14.79 37.39 17.65
CA ALA A 407 -15.25 36.37 18.58
C ALA A 407 -16.19 35.34 17.93
N PRO A 408 -15.76 34.55 16.94
CA PRO A 408 -16.61 33.68 16.19
C PRO A 408 -17.14 32.53 17.05
N VAL A 409 -18.35 32.05 16.70
CA VAL A 409 -18.96 30.86 17.29
C VAL A 409 -18.60 29.65 16.41
N ILE A 410 -17.82 28.72 16.94
CA ILE A 410 -17.50 27.48 16.24
C ILE A 410 -18.73 26.56 16.28
N CYS A 411 -19.31 26.28 15.12
CA CYS A 411 -20.49 25.44 14.96
C CYS A 411 -20.18 23.99 14.65
N GLY A 412 -18.93 23.69 14.27
CA GLY A 412 -18.48 22.34 14.05
C GLY A 412 -17.02 22.27 13.63
N VAL A 413 -16.38 21.16 13.97
CA VAL A 413 -14.99 20.84 13.61
C VAL A 413 -14.97 19.48 12.92
N ALA A 414 -14.25 19.41 11.81
CA ALA A 414 -14.04 18.15 11.07
C ALA A 414 -12.56 17.88 10.88
N THR A 415 -12.15 16.60 10.94
CA THR A 415 -10.80 16.16 10.72
C THR A 415 -10.70 15.24 9.50
N THR A 416 -9.58 15.33 8.77
CA THR A 416 -9.22 14.45 7.66
C THR A 416 -7.70 14.22 7.63
N GLY A 417 -7.22 13.46 6.66
CA GLY A 417 -5.80 13.10 6.54
C GLY A 417 -5.40 11.87 7.35
N SER A 418 -4.11 11.52 7.33
CA SER A 418 -3.58 10.32 8.00
C SER A 418 -3.70 10.35 9.53
N GLY A 419 -3.62 11.55 10.13
CA GLY A 419 -3.75 11.76 11.58
C GLY A 419 -5.16 12.08 12.09
N ARG A 420 -6.18 11.98 11.24
CA ARG A 420 -7.55 12.44 11.52
C ARG A 420 -8.17 11.86 12.79
N GLU A 421 -7.98 10.55 13.05
CA GLU A 421 -8.58 9.88 14.21
C GLU A 421 -7.97 10.39 15.51
N LEU A 422 -6.64 10.48 15.58
CA LEU A 422 -5.94 11.01 16.75
C LEU A 422 -6.40 12.44 17.07
N ILE A 423 -6.47 13.28 16.04
CA ILE A 423 -6.83 14.69 16.25
C ILE A 423 -8.33 14.85 16.53
N LYS A 424 -9.18 14.00 16.00
CA LYS A 424 -10.60 13.97 16.42
C LYS A 424 -10.72 13.72 17.92
N ASP A 425 -10.00 12.71 18.44
CA ASP A 425 -10.07 12.36 19.87
C ASP A 425 -9.52 13.48 20.76
N VAL A 426 -8.43 14.12 20.32
CA VAL A 426 -7.79 15.23 21.08
C VAL A 426 -8.63 16.50 21.07
N THR A 427 -9.26 16.84 19.95
CA THR A 427 -10.00 18.10 19.78
C THR A 427 -11.48 17.97 20.10
N GLY A 428 -11.99 16.75 20.21
CA GLY A 428 -13.44 16.50 20.30
C GLY A 428 -14.18 16.86 19.00
N ALA A 429 -13.51 16.71 17.83
CA ALA A 429 -14.11 17.09 16.55
C ALA A 429 -15.40 16.29 16.26
N ASP A 430 -16.39 16.97 15.68
CA ASP A 430 -17.72 16.41 15.39
C ASP A 430 -17.65 15.33 14.30
N LEU A 431 -16.72 15.49 13.35
CA LEU A 431 -16.59 14.59 12.19
C LEU A 431 -15.15 14.18 11.95
N CYS A 432 -15.00 12.92 11.53
CA CYS A 432 -13.77 12.36 10.96
C CYS A 432 -14.08 11.84 9.57
N VAL A 433 -13.47 12.42 8.54
CA VAL A 433 -13.77 12.16 7.14
C VAL A 433 -12.57 11.55 6.44
N ASN A 434 -12.82 10.53 5.60
CA ASN A 434 -11.78 9.97 4.75
C ASN A 434 -11.26 11.03 3.78
N GLU A 435 -9.96 11.03 3.55
CA GLU A 435 -9.24 11.99 2.72
C GLU A 435 -9.77 12.08 1.28
N ILE A 436 -10.02 10.93 0.63
CA ILE A 436 -10.59 10.91 -0.74
C ILE A 436 -11.96 11.59 -0.76
N THR A 437 -12.79 11.34 0.25
CA THR A 437 -14.10 11.98 0.37
C THR A 437 -13.97 13.49 0.61
N ALA A 438 -13.02 13.91 1.43
CA ALA A 438 -12.77 15.32 1.72
C ALA A 438 -12.30 16.07 0.47
N HIS A 439 -11.31 15.49 -0.27
CA HIS A 439 -10.82 16.05 -1.53
C HIS A 439 -11.93 16.16 -2.58
N ALA A 440 -12.72 15.09 -2.75
CA ALA A 440 -13.82 15.10 -3.71
C ALA A 440 -14.84 16.20 -3.39
N LYS A 441 -15.22 16.35 -2.11
CA LYS A 441 -16.19 17.36 -1.70
C LYS A 441 -15.66 18.78 -1.82
N GLY A 442 -14.38 18.99 -1.49
CA GLY A 442 -13.71 20.27 -1.68
C GLY A 442 -13.66 20.67 -3.15
N SER A 443 -13.21 19.74 -4.01
CA SER A 443 -13.10 19.99 -5.46
C SER A 443 -14.44 20.28 -6.12
N VAL A 444 -15.48 19.50 -5.84
CA VAL A 444 -16.84 19.72 -6.35
C VAL A 444 -17.45 21.05 -5.85
N LYS A 445 -17.08 21.52 -4.64
CA LYS A 445 -17.53 22.83 -4.14
C LYS A 445 -16.86 23.97 -4.92
N LEU A 446 -15.59 23.82 -5.29
CA LEU A 446 -14.84 24.81 -6.06
C LEU A 446 -15.21 24.80 -7.54
N ASP A 447 -15.34 23.60 -8.10
CA ASP A 447 -15.75 23.38 -9.49
C ASP A 447 -16.77 22.24 -9.55
N PRO A 448 -18.07 22.56 -9.72
CA PRO A 448 -19.14 21.55 -9.82
C PRO A 448 -19.03 20.61 -11.02
N GLU A 449 -18.27 20.97 -12.05
CA GLU A 449 -18.08 20.19 -13.28
C GLU A 449 -16.83 19.30 -13.21
N VAL A 450 -16.08 19.30 -12.10
CA VAL A 450 -14.90 18.46 -11.94
C VAL A 450 -15.25 16.97 -12.09
N ASP A 451 -14.53 16.29 -12.96
CA ASP A 451 -14.65 14.84 -13.21
C ASP A 451 -13.42 14.04 -12.76
N THR A 452 -12.28 14.71 -12.62
CA THR A 452 -11.01 14.07 -12.30
C THR A 452 -10.21 14.89 -11.31
N ILE A 453 -9.74 14.24 -10.26
CA ILE A 453 -8.82 14.84 -9.28
C ILE A 453 -7.51 14.08 -9.32
N ILE A 454 -6.40 14.80 -9.50
CA ILE A 454 -5.04 14.30 -9.34
C ILE A 454 -4.46 14.97 -8.11
N GLU A 455 -4.30 14.18 -7.05
CA GLU A 455 -3.70 14.63 -5.80
C GLU A 455 -2.25 14.14 -5.74
N ILE A 456 -1.33 15.05 -5.43
CA ILE A 456 0.09 14.74 -5.20
C ILE A 456 0.45 15.28 -3.82
N GLY A 457 0.49 14.38 -2.85
CA GLY A 457 0.81 14.68 -1.46
C GLY A 457 2.30 14.51 -1.15
N GLY A 458 2.64 14.65 0.11
CA GLY A 458 4.03 14.46 0.60
C GLY A 458 4.46 12.99 0.66
N GLN A 459 3.52 12.05 0.64
CA GLN A 459 3.78 10.61 0.78
C GLN A 459 3.21 9.79 -0.36
N ASP A 460 2.05 10.15 -0.84
CA ASP A 460 1.29 9.43 -1.84
C ASP A 460 0.75 10.37 -2.91
N SER A 461 0.28 9.78 -3.98
CA SER A 461 -0.50 10.44 -5.00
C SER A 461 -1.75 9.62 -5.29
N LYS A 462 -2.85 10.32 -5.55
CA LYS A 462 -4.15 9.71 -5.79
C LYS A 462 -4.73 10.23 -7.09
N PHE A 463 -5.40 9.33 -7.79
CA PHE A 463 -6.19 9.64 -8.96
C PHE A 463 -7.64 9.25 -8.66
N THR A 464 -8.53 10.22 -8.67
CA THR A 464 -9.94 10.02 -8.31
C THR A 464 -10.84 10.49 -9.46
N LEU A 465 -11.74 9.61 -9.88
CA LEU A 465 -12.78 9.92 -10.85
C LEU A 465 -14.08 10.28 -10.15
N ILE A 466 -14.73 11.34 -10.64
CA ILE A 466 -15.98 11.86 -10.12
C ILE A 466 -17.02 11.84 -11.24
N ASP A 467 -18.19 11.34 -10.95
CA ASP A 467 -19.39 11.47 -11.78
C ASP A 467 -20.49 12.15 -11.00
N LYS A 468 -20.99 13.27 -11.50
CA LYS A 468 -22.06 14.07 -10.89
C LYS A 468 -21.84 14.35 -9.38
N GLY A 469 -20.61 14.71 -9.04
CA GLY A 469 -20.22 15.04 -7.67
C GLY A 469 -20.01 13.84 -6.73
N VAL A 470 -19.98 12.61 -7.28
CA VAL A 470 -19.78 11.37 -6.51
C VAL A 470 -18.50 10.66 -7.00
N VAL A 471 -17.69 10.20 -6.06
CA VAL A 471 -16.51 9.37 -6.38
C VAL A 471 -16.96 8.03 -6.95
N THR A 472 -16.55 7.74 -8.17
CA THR A 472 -16.81 6.47 -8.85
C THR A 472 -15.63 5.52 -8.79
N GLN A 473 -14.42 6.06 -8.81
CA GLN A 473 -13.18 5.29 -8.70
C GLN A 473 -12.11 6.14 -8.02
N ALA A 474 -11.32 5.51 -7.18
CA ALA A 474 -10.10 6.10 -6.63
C ALA A 474 -8.97 5.09 -6.72
N THR A 475 -7.81 5.54 -7.16
CA THR A 475 -6.58 4.74 -7.24
C THR A 475 -5.47 5.54 -6.58
N MET A 476 -4.66 4.85 -5.79
CA MET A 476 -3.52 5.43 -5.09
C MET A 476 -2.25 4.70 -5.51
N ASN A 477 -1.10 5.38 -5.54
CA ASN A 477 0.17 4.71 -5.74
C ASN A 477 0.45 3.74 -4.59
N TYR A 478 1.01 2.56 -4.94
CA TYR A 478 1.32 1.51 -3.96
C TYR A 478 2.67 1.70 -3.26
N VAL A 479 3.49 2.60 -3.77
CA VAL A 479 4.83 2.91 -3.24
C VAL A 479 4.85 4.36 -2.79
N CYS A 480 5.26 4.56 -1.54
CA CYS A 480 5.38 5.91 -0.99
C CYS A 480 6.41 6.73 -1.78
N ALA A 481 6.04 7.94 -2.20
CA ALA A 481 6.90 8.85 -2.96
C ALA A 481 7.93 9.61 -2.09
N ALA A 482 7.91 9.41 -0.78
CA ALA A 482 8.76 10.14 0.19
C ALA A 482 10.13 9.50 0.40
#